data_89fc7edbd47c41c859e2cab0c5d4943e
#
_entry.id   89fc7edbd47c41c859e2cab0c5d4943e
#
_cell.length_a   1.000
_cell.length_b   1.000
_cell.length_c   1.000
_cell.angle_alpha   90.00
_cell.angle_beta   90.00
_cell.angle_gamma   90.00
#
_symmetry.space_group_name_H-M   'P 1'
#
loop_
_entity.id
_entity.type
_entity.pdbx_description
1 polymer ?
#
loop_
_entity_poly.entity_id
_entity_poly.type
_entity_poly.pdbx_seq_one_letter_code
_entity_poly.pdbx_strand_id
1 'polypeptide(L)'
;MLKFEEYRGVRNLVIAELTETVDEEGTIKETYGEVQPLSGVQEISGEVNESNETHYYDDMSAIVVDSEGDDTYTLTVSIPAKKTRALIEGTTYDEQTGALIGSKKVKKYFALGFIADKINGSEEYNWIYKGKFSGGGKTHTTKNDGTDATNMEYTYTSIHTATKYIKGGNCKYLSVDNDGKANLDTFFDKVTTPDDLKASA
;
A
#
# COMPACT_ATOMS: atom_id res chain seq x y z
N MET A 1 11.47 -12.31 -28.62
CA MET A 1 12.63 -11.87 -27.84
C MET A 1 12.15 -11.73 -26.40
N LEU A 2 12.78 -12.42 -25.46
CA LEU A 2 12.46 -12.25 -24.02
C LEU A 2 12.83 -10.81 -23.63
N LYS A 3 11.87 -10.07 -23.05
CA LYS A 3 12.16 -8.79 -22.41
C LYS A 3 12.53 -9.09 -20.95
N PHE A 4 13.67 -8.63 -20.52
CA PHE A 4 14.07 -8.65 -19.11
C PHE A 4 13.71 -7.29 -18.52
N GLU A 5 12.95 -7.30 -17.42
CA GLU A 5 12.53 -6.10 -16.71
C GLU A 5 12.98 -6.22 -15.26
N GLU A 6 13.53 -5.14 -14.74
CA GLU A 6 13.96 -5.02 -13.35
C GLU A 6 13.55 -3.65 -12.82
N TYR A 7 13.20 -3.58 -11.53
CA TYR A 7 12.90 -2.32 -10.88
C TYR A 7 14.19 -1.56 -10.56
N ARG A 8 14.15 -0.25 -10.77
CA ARG A 8 15.28 0.66 -10.56
C ARG A 8 15.04 1.66 -9.44
N GLY A 9 13.79 2.02 -9.19
CA GLY A 9 13.44 3.03 -8.21
C GLY A 9 11.97 3.02 -7.83
N VAL A 10 11.64 3.77 -6.80
CA VAL A 10 10.28 3.98 -6.32
C VAL A 10 10.08 5.45 -6.00
N ARG A 11 8.89 5.99 -6.31
CA ARG A 11 8.53 7.39 -6.09
C ARG A 11 7.03 7.58 -5.92
N ASN A 12 6.63 8.81 -5.62
CA ASN A 12 5.23 9.23 -5.49
C ASN A 12 4.41 8.39 -4.51
N LEU A 13 4.95 8.21 -3.29
CA LEU A 13 4.25 7.46 -2.24
C LEU A 13 3.08 8.26 -1.69
N VAL A 14 1.87 7.78 -1.93
CA VAL A 14 0.60 8.42 -1.55
C VAL A 14 -0.27 7.46 -0.76
N ILE A 15 -1.19 8.02 0.04
CA ILE A 15 -2.19 7.28 0.80
C ILE A 15 -3.56 7.90 0.65
N ALA A 16 -4.60 7.09 0.81
CA ALA A 16 -5.97 7.53 0.99
C ALA A 16 -6.62 6.76 2.13
N GLU A 17 -7.31 7.46 3.03
CA GLU A 17 -8.04 6.80 4.13
C GLU A 17 -9.20 5.98 3.56
N LEU A 18 -9.36 4.75 4.04
CA LEU A 18 -10.47 3.87 3.69
C LEU A 18 -11.50 3.88 4.83
N THR A 19 -12.74 4.21 4.49
CA THR A 19 -13.88 4.13 5.40
C THR A 19 -14.80 3.00 4.97
N GLU A 20 -15.16 2.15 5.91
CA GLU A 20 -16.13 1.07 5.73
C GLU A 20 -17.46 1.48 6.31
N THR A 21 -18.53 1.32 5.54
CA THR A 21 -19.92 1.48 5.98
C THR A 21 -20.68 0.20 5.69
N VAL A 22 -21.59 -0.17 6.58
CA VAL A 22 -22.46 -1.32 6.40
C VAL A 22 -23.83 -0.79 6.00
N ASP A 23 -24.37 -1.23 4.87
CA ASP A 23 -25.72 -0.87 4.45
C ASP A 23 -26.81 -1.66 5.20
N GLU A 24 -28.08 -1.36 4.92
CA GLU A 24 -29.23 -2.00 5.57
C GLU A 24 -29.32 -3.51 5.26
N GLU A 25 -28.68 -3.96 4.19
CA GLU A 25 -28.63 -5.36 3.76
C GLU A 25 -27.43 -6.10 4.36
N GLY A 26 -26.58 -5.44 5.15
CA GLY A 26 -25.40 -5.99 5.78
C GLY A 26 -24.18 -6.05 4.85
N THR A 27 -24.23 -5.41 3.68
CA THR A 27 -23.12 -5.35 2.74
C THR A 27 -22.13 -4.28 3.15
N ILE A 28 -20.84 -4.62 3.17
CA ILE A 28 -19.76 -3.66 3.46
C ILE A 28 -19.47 -2.86 2.20
N LYS A 29 -19.63 -1.54 2.30
CA LYS A 29 -19.25 -0.58 1.27
C LYS A 29 -17.99 0.16 1.71
N GLU A 30 -16.98 0.11 0.88
CA GLU A 30 -15.70 0.77 1.06
C GLU A 30 -15.66 2.08 0.26
N THR A 31 -15.20 3.15 0.90
CA THR A 31 -15.07 4.47 0.27
C THR A 31 -13.70 5.03 0.60
N TYR A 32 -12.99 5.47 -0.42
CA TYR A 32 -11.69 6.12 -0.29
C TYR A 32 -11.84 7.62 -0.14
N GLY A 33 -11.08 8.18 0.81
CA GLY A 33 -10.96 9.61 1.00
C GLY A 33 -10.01 10.26 -0.02
N GLU A 34 -9.64 11.50 0.24
CA GLU A 34 -8.69 12.25 -0.58
C GLU A 34 -7.30 11.61 -0.58
N VAL A 35 -6.68 11.57 -1.76
CA VAL A 35 -5.31 11.09 -1.92
C VAL A 35 -4.35 12.17 -1.43
N GLN A 36 -3.44 11.79 -0.55
CA GLN A 36 -2.45 12.70 0.01
C GLN A 36 -1.05 12.06 0.02
N PRO A 37 0.02 12.85 -0.11
CA PRO A 37 1.38 12.32 -0.03
C PRO A 37 1.67 11.81 1.39
N LEU A 38 2.34 10.65 1.49
CA LEU A 38 2.80 10.12 2.76
C LEU A 38 4.10 10.82 3.17
N SER A 39 5.14 10.63 2.39
CA SER A 39 6.50 11.17 2.61
C SER A 39 7.40 10.83 1.42
N GLY A 40 8.65 11.31 1.44
CA GLY A 40 9.68 10.81 0.51
C GLY A 40 9.97 9.34 0.79
N VAL A 41 9.89 8.51 -0.23
CA VAL A 41 10.14 7.06 -0.15
C VAL A 41 11.58 6.76 -0.57
N GLN A 42 12.23 5.88 0.18
CA GLN A 42 13.54 5.34 -0.13
C GLN A 42 13.44 3.91 -0.64
N GLU A 43 12.59 3.10 -0.02
CA GLU A 43 12.43 1.69 -0.33
C GLU A 43 11.02 1.20 0.01
N ILE A 44 10.50 0.32 -0.83
CA ILE A 44 9.31 -0.49 -0.55
C ILE A 44 9.70 -1.94 -0.83
N SER A 45 9.61 -2.79 0.19
CA SER A 45 9.84 -4.23 0.08
C SER A 45 8.55 -4.97 0.40
N GLY A 46 8.07 -5.79 -0.54
CA GLY A 46 6.85 -6.58 -0.39
C GLY A 46 7.14 -8.04 -0.09
N GLU A 47 6.39 -8.63 0.83
CA GLU A 47 6.37 -10.04 1.13
C GLU A 47 4.94 -10.57 0.97
N VAL A 48 4.77 -11.55 0.07
CA VAL A 48 3.49 -12.21 -0.19
C VAL A 48 3.44 -13.46 0.67
N ASN A 49 2.39 -13.58 1.49
CA ASN A 49 2.19 -14.73 2.35
C ASN A 49 1.21 -15.71 1.69
N GLU A 50 1.77 -16.73 1.06
CA GLU A 50 1.04 -17.85 0.50
C GLU A 50 1.54 -19.15 1.14
N SER A 51 0.64 -20.09 1.39
CA SER A 51 1.00 -21.41 1.86
C SER A 51 0.28 -22.48 1.05
N ASN A 52 1.02 -23.54 0.73
CA ASN A 52 0.53 -24.69 -0.02
C ASN A 52 0.64 -25.93 0.88
N GLU A 53 -0.46 -26.63 1.08
CA GLU A 53 -0.47 -27.89 1.80
C GLU A 53 -0.83 -29.04 0.86
N THR A 54 0.03 -30.05 0.80
CA THR A 54 -0.18 -31.23 -0.05
C THR A 54 -0.81 -32.34 0.78
N HIS A 55 -1.98 -32.80 0.36
CA HIS A 55 -2.66 -33.95 0.94
C HIS A 55 -2.33 -35.23 0.15
N TYR A 56 -2.01 -36.27 0.89
CA TYR A 56 -1.64 -37.60 0.34
C TYR A 56 -2.76 -38.60 0.59
N TYR A 57 -3.10 -39.33 -0.46
CA TYR A 57 -3.99 -40.48 -0.39
C TYR A 57 -3.31 -41.67 -1.08
N ASP A 58 -3.42 -42.87 -0.48
CA ASP A 58 -2.80 -44.12 -0.97
C ASP A 58 -1.29 -43.93 -1.31
N ASP A 59 -0.54 -43.24 -0.42
CA ASP A 59 0.88 -42.93 -0.54
C ASP A 59 1.26 -42.10 -1.76
N MET A 60 0.28 -41.45 -2.39
CA MET A 60 0.51 -40.53 -3.51
C MET A 60 -0.01 -39.11 -3.20
N SER A 61 0.68 -38.10 -3.67
CA SER A 61 0.20 -36.73 -3.61
C SER A 61 -1.04 -36.58 -4.51
N ALA A 62 -2.18 -36.24 -3.92
CA ALA A 62 -3.45 -36.20 -4.63
C ALA A 62 -4.06 -34.81 -4.75
N ILE A 63 -3.90 -33.96 -3.73
CA ILE A 63 -4.49 -32.63 -3.68
C ILE A 63 -3.47 -31.66 -3.10
N VAL A 64 -3.33 -30.48 -3.74
CA VAL A 64 -2.63 -29.31 -3.17
C VAL A 64 -3.69 -28.29 -2.81
N VAL A 65 -3.70 -27.85 -1.56
CA VAL A 65 -4.58 -26.80 -1.06
C VAL A 65 -3.76 -25.54 -0.89
N ASP A 66 -4.12 -24.50 -1.64
CA ASP A 66 -3.49 -23.20 -1.58
C ASP A 66 -4.23 -22.31 -0.59
N SER A 67 -3.49 -21.56 0.21
CA SER A 67 -4.03 -20.57 1.15
C SER A 67 -3.32 -19.25 0.94
N GLU A 68 -4.10 -18.21 0.71
CA GLU A 68 -3.62 -16.82 0.61
C GLU A 68 -3.74 -16.12 1.96
N GLY A 69 -2.63 -15.58 2.44
CA GLY A 69 -2.57 -14.77 3.66
C GLY A 69 -2.56 -13.27 3.36
N ASP A 70 -2.27 -12.49 4.39
CA ASP A 70 -2.09 -11.05 4.30
C ASP A 70 -0.72 -10.73 3.70
N ASP A 71 -0.63 -9.80 2.73
CA ASP A 71 0.66 -9.35 2.20
C ASP A 71 1.23 -8.24 3.08
N THR A 72 2.54 -8.25 3.25
CA THR A 72 3.24 -7.29 4.11
C THR A 72 4.22 -6.47 3.29
N TYR A 73 4.15 -5.14 3.44
CA TYR A 73 5.05 -4.20 2.79
C TYR A 73 5.84 -3.42 3.83
N THR A 74 7.15 -3.50 3.77
CA THR A 74 8.06 -2.67 4.58
C THR A 74 8.41 -1.41 3.79
N LEU A 75 8.15 -0.25 4.40
CA LEU A 75 8.33 1.06 3.79
C LEU A 75 9.42 1.82 4.53
N THR A 76 10.54 2.10 3.88
CA THR A 76 11.56 3.02 4.38
C THR A 76 11.32 4.40 3.80
N VAL A 77 10.98 5.36 4.66
CA VAL A 77 10.55 6.70 4.27
C VAL A 77 11.27 7.80 5.04
N SER A 78 11.36 8.99 4.45
CA SER A 78 11.73 10.18 5.21
C SER A 78 10.67 10.45 6.29
N ILE A 79 11.02 11.25 7.30
CA ILE A 79 10.09 11.53 8.42
C ILE A 79 8.83 12.24 7.89
N PRO A 80 7.64 11.60 7.94
CA PRO A 80 6.41 12.24 7.49
C PRO A 80 6.01 13.42 8.39
N ALA A 81 5.22 14.35 7.85
CA ALA A 81 4.67 15.44 8.64
C ALA A 81 3.89 14.90 9.86
N LYS A 82 3.92 15.62 10.98
CA LYS A 82 3.26 15.17 12.23
C LYS A 82 1.77 14.87 12.05
N LYS A 83 1.07 15.62 11.20
CA LYS A 83 -0.34 15.41 10.88
C LYS A 83 -0.54 14.06 10.18
N THR A 84 0.25 13.77 9.15
CA THR A 84 0.24 12.49 8.42
C THR A 84 0.62 11.33 9.34
N ARG A 85 1.62 11.54 10.21
CA ARG A 85 2.01 10.55 11.21
C ARG A 85 0.87 10.22 12.17
N ALA A 86 0.19 11.25 12.71
CA ALA A 86 -0.96 11.05 13.59
C ALA A 86 -2.03 10.19 12.92
N LEU A 87 -2.29 10.44 11.64
CA LEU A 87 -3.28 9.73 10.84
C LEU A 87 -2.91 8.25 10.70
N ILE A 88 -1.70 7.92 10.22
CA ILE A 88 -1.27 6.53 9.96
C ILE A 88 -0.96 5.76 11.24
N GLU A 89 -0.41 6.43 12.28
CA GLU A 89 -0.11 5.83 13.58
C GLU A 89 -1.36 5.70 14.46
N GLY A 90 -2.47 6.39 14.10
CA GLY A 90 -3.72 6.41 14.86
C GLY A 90 -3.60 7.15 16.19
N THR A 91 -2.75 8.20 16.26
CA THR A 91 -2.52 9.06 17.40
C THR A 91 -3.22 10.41 17.21
N THR A 92 -3.11 11.32 18.17
CA THR A 92 -3.75 12.63 18.10
C THR A 92 -2.76 13.70 17.66
N TYR A 93 -3.16 14.55 16.71
CA TYR A 93 -2.44 15.75 16.33
C TYR A 93 -3.23 16.97 16.79
N ASP A 94 -2.58 17.85 17.53
CA ASP A 94 -3.15 19.15 17.93
C ASP A 94 -2.75 20.21 16.90
N GLU A 95 -3.72 20.72 16.16
CA GLU A 95 -3.49 21.72 15.12
C GLU A 95 -3.09 23.10 15.69
N GLN A 96 -3.52 23.40 16.94
CA GLN A 96 -3.20 24.71 17.56
C GLN A 96 -1.75 24.79 18.00
N THR A 97 -1.22 23.72 18.55
CA THR A 97 0.15 23.67 19.08
C THR A 97 1.14 22.96 18.16
N GLY A 98 0.66 22.27 17.12
CA GLY A 98 1.48 21.43 16.26
C GLY A 98 2.05 20.20 16.99
N ALA A 99 1.43 19.80 18.10
CA ALA A 99 1.89 18.68 18.91
C ALA A 99 1.35 17.34 18.40
N LEU A 100 2.20 16.34 18.37
CA LEU A 100 1.81 14.93 18.19
C LEU A 100 1.75 14.28 19.57
N ILE A 101 0.54 13.86 19.95
CA ILE A 101 0.25 13.34 21.29
C ILE A 101 0.09 11.83 21.22
N GLY A 102 0.91 11.10 21.96
CA GLY A 102 0.86 9.65 22.06
C GLY A 102 -0.34 9.17 22.88
N SER A 103 -1.51 9.14 22.27
CA SER A 103 -2.74 8.63 22.88
C SER A 103 -2.95 7.14 22.56
N LYS A 104 -4.08 6.56 23.04
CA LYS A 104 -4.51 5.22 22.63
C LYS A 104 -4.69 5.20 21.12
N LYS A 105 -3.98 4.29 20.45
CA LYS A 105 -3.97 4.19 18.99
C LYS A 105 -5.30 3.65 18.45
N VAL A 106 -5.89 4.40 17.53
CA VAL A 106 -7.05 3.98 16.76
C VAL A 106 -6.61 3.83 15.31
N LYS A 107 -6.34 2.60 14.90
CA LYS A 107 -5.84 2.28 13.56
C LYS A 107 -6.96 2.28 12.55
N LYS A 108 -6.76 3.01 11.46
CA LYS A 108 -7.65 3.07 10.29
C LYS A 108 -7.09 2.22 9.16
N TYR A 109 -7.93 1.92 8.19
CA TYR A 109 -7.50 1.35 6.91
C TYR A 109 -7.10 2.45 5.93
N PHE A 110 -6.17 2.12 5.06
CA PHE A 110 -5.69 3.00 4.00
C PHE A 110 -5.52 2.23 2.70
N ALA A 111 -5.66 2.93 1.58
CA ALA A 111 -5.04 2.53 0.33
C ALA A 111 -3.65 3.16 0.24
N LEU A 112 -2.70 2.42 -0.35
CA LEU A 112 -1.31 2.83 -0.57
C LEU A 112 -1.03 2.87 -2.05
N GLY A 113 -0.56 4.01 -2.57
CA GLY A 113 -0.22 4.18 -3.98
C GLY A 113 1.23 4.60 -4.18
N PHE A 114 1.88 4.10 -5.23
CA PHE A 114 3.24 4.48 -5.60
C PHE A 114 3.54 4.16 -7.07
N ILE A 115 4.63 4.71 -7.57
CA ILE A 115 5.17 4.41 -8.90
C ILE A 115 6.49 3.69 -8.72
N ALA A 116 6.65 2.57 -9.43
CA ALA A 116 7.91 1.86 -9.54
C ALA A 116 8.53 2.12 -10.92
N ASP A 117 9.77 2.59 -10.94
CA ASP A 117 10.52 2.84 -12.16
C ASP A 117 11.26 1.57 -12.59
N LYS A 118 11.22 1.22 -13.88
CA LYS A 118 11.90 0.06 -14.45
C LYS A 118 13.18 0.48 -15.20
N ILE A 119 14.15 -0.44 -15.33
CA ILE A 119 15.43 -0.19 -16.02
C ILE A 119 15.23 0.20 -17.50
N ASN A 120 14.21 -0.35 -18.14
CA ASN A 120 13.89 -0.07 -19.55
C ASN A 120 13.29 1.34 -19.77
N GLY A 121 13.08 2.12 -18.70
CA GLY A 121 12.48 3.45 -18.72
C GLY A 121 10.95 3.47 -18.67
N SER A 122 10.30 2.30 -18.60
CA SER A 122 8.86 2.23 -18.31
C SER A 122 8.60 2.41 -16.80
N GLU A 123 7.38 2.72 -16.47
CA GLU A 123 6.91 2.96 -15.12
C GLU A 123 5.72 2.07 -14.82
N GLU A 124 5.63 1.60 -13.59
CA GLU A 124 4.52 0.81 -13.10
C GLU A 124 3.79 1.57 -12.00
N TYR A 125 2.51 1.80 -12.20
CA TYR A 125 1.60 2.52 -11.32
C TYR A 125 0.86 1.53 -10.45
N ASN A 126 0.97 1.68 -9.13
CA ASN A 126 0.47 0.70 -8.18
C ASN A 126 -0.52 1.33 -7.20
N TRP A 127 -1.61 0.61 -6.91
CA TRP A 127 -2.47 0.79 -5.75
C TRP A 127 -2.58 -0.51 -4.97
N ILE A 128 -2.37 -0.46 -3.66
CA ILE A 128 -2.70 -1.51 -2.70
C ILE A 128 -3.91 -1.01 -1.92
N TYR A 129 -5.05 -1.68 -2.07
CA TYR A 129 -6.35 -1.09 -1.75
C TYR A 129 -6.70 -0.98 -0.29
N LYS A 130 -6.30 -1.97 0.52
CA LYS A 130 -6.75 -2.05 1.90
C LYS A 130 -5.68 -2.61 2.81
N GLY A 131 -5.23 -1.81 3.74
CA GLY A 131 -4.26 -2.26 4.74
C GLY A 131 -4.14 -1.30 5.91
N LYS A 132 -3.34 -1.70 6.88
CA LYS A 132 -3.06 -0.92 8.09
C LYS A 132 -1.58 -0.74 8.28
N PHE A 133 -1.21 0.46 8.72
CA PHE A 133 0.17 0.77 9.09
C PHE A 133 0.49 0.30 10.50
N SER A 134 1.70 -0.21 10.70
CA SER A 134 2.34 -0.46 11.98
C SER A 134 3.78 0.06 11.96
N GLY A 135 4.49 0.07 13.09
CA GLY A 135 5.84 0.60 13.16
C GLY A 135 5.88 2.09 13.51
N GLY A 136 6.70 2.87 12.82
CA GLY A 136 6.95 4.29 13.11
C GLY A 136 7.86 4.50 14.32
N GLY A 137 8.71 3.53 14.62
CA GLY A 137 9.76 3.66 15.62
C GLY A 137 10.73 4.79 15.28
N LYS A 138 11.24 5.49 16.30
CA LYS A 138 12.17 6.60 16.12
C LYS A 138 13.53 6.19 16.64
N THR A 139 14.55 6.41 15.84
CA THR A 139 15.94 6.34 16.26
C THR A 139 16.52 7.75 16.27
N HIS A 140 17.09 8.13 17.37
CA HIS A 140 17.77 9.42 17.52
C HIS A 140 19.23 9.16 17.86
N THR A 141 20.13 9.65 17.04
CA THR A 141 21.59 9.55 17.26
C THR A 141 22.16 10.93 17.49
N THR A 142 23.24 11.00 18.28
CA THR A 142 24.00 12.25 18.45
C THR A 142 24.63 12.65 17.12
N LYS A 143 24.60 13.93 16.81
CA LYS A 143 25.27 14.48 15.63
C LYS A 143 26.78 14.15 15.73
N ASN A 144 27.28 13.49 14.69
CA ASN A 144 28.71 13.27 14.47
C ASN A 144 29.18 14.08 13.25
N ASP A 145 30.42 13.91 12.83
CA ASP A 145 30.98 14.60 11.66
C ASP A 145 30.43 14.05 10.32
N GLY A 146 29.60 13.01 10.36
CA GLY A 146 28.92 12.43 9.21
C GLY A 146 27.64 13.15 8.84
N THR A 147 27.14 12.87 7.65
CA THR A 147 25.87 13.38 7.09
C THR A 147 24.72 12.40 7.23
N ASP A 148 24.83 11.42 8.11
CA ASP A 148 23.86 10.34 8.24
C ASP A 148 22.51 10.85 8.72
N ALA A 149 21.49 10.69 7.88
CA ALA A 149 20.10 10.98 8.20
C ALA A 149 19.38 9.69 8.62
N THR A 150 18.51 9.81 9.62
CA THR A 150 17.70 8.67 10.07
C THR A 150 16.33 8.69 9.36
N ASN A 151 16.01 7.60 8.70
CA ASN A 151 14.71 7.36 8.10
C ASN A 151 13.74 6.73 9.11
N MET A 152 12.46 6.67 8.74
CA MET A 152 11.44 5.94 9.49
C MET A 152 11.03 4.70 8.70
N GLU A 153 10.76 3.64 9.44
CA GLU A 153 10.25 2.40 8.88
C GLU A 153 8.81 2.16 9.34
N TYR A 154 7.96 1.86 8.39
CA TYR A 154 6.59 1.42 8.60
C TYR A 154 6.35 0.08 7.94
N THR A 155 5.57 -0.75 8.59
CA THR A 155 5.02 -1.97 7.99
C THR A 155 3.58 -1.72 7.61
N TYR A 156 3.22 -2.01 6.38
CA TYR A 156 1.86 -1.94 5.89
C TYR A 156 1.36 -3.36 5.57
N THR A 157 0.36 -3.82 6.33
CA THR A 157 -0.24 -5.14 6.14
C THR A 157 -1.50 -5.00 5.33
N SER A 158 -1.54 -5.66 4.17
CA SER A 158 -2.59 -5.58 3.16
C SER A 158 -3.49 -6.81 3.17
N ILE A 159 -4.78 -6.57 3.03
CA ILE A 159 -5.82 -7.60 2.90
C ILE A 159 -6.70 -7.32 1.68
N HIS A 160 -7.52 -8.30 1.30
CA HIS A 160 -8.52 -8.12 0.23
C HIS A 160 -9.56 -7.06 0.59
N THR A 161 -10.06 -6.35 -0.43
CA THR A 161 -11.23 -5.47 -0.29
C THR A 161 -12.48 -6.28 0.00
N ALA A 162 -13.42 -5.71 0.75
CA ALA A 162 -14.76 -6.26 0.89
C ALA A 162 -15.61 -5.99 -0.37
N THR A 163 -15.35 -4.87 -1.03
CA THR A 163 -15.98 -4.51 -2.30
C THR A 163 -15.55 -5.45 -3.41
N LYS A 164 -16.51 -5.95 -4.18
CA LYS A 164 -16.28 -6.74 -5.38
C LYS A 164 -16.29 -5.85 -6.61
N TYR A 165 -15.18 -5.79 -7.32
CA TYR A 165 -15.07 -5.11 -8.61
C TYR A 165 -15.52 -6.04 -9.74
N ILE A 166 -16.07 -5.47 -10.82
CA ILE A 166 -16.48 -6.22 -12.03
C ILE A 166 -15.25 -6.90 -12.64
N LYS A 167 -14.12 -6.15 -12.68
CA LYS A 167 -12.84 -6.66 -13.14
C LYS A 167 -12.02 -7.10 -11.93
N GLY A 168 -11.98 -8.40 -11.61
CA GLY A 168 -11.08 -8.96 -10.62
C GLY A 168 -11.69 -9.35 -9.25
N GLY A 169 -12.96 -9.05 -8.99
CA GLY A 169 -13.60 -9.44 -7.72
C GLY A 169 -13.08 -8.66 -6.50
N ASN A 170 -12.80 -9.36 -5.40
CA ASN A 170 -12.15 -8.76 -4.23
C ASN A 170 -10.65 -8.65 -4.51
N CYS A 171 -10.13 -7.44 -4.63
CA CYS A 171 -8.73 -7.19 -5.01
C CYS A 171 -7.87 -6.79 -3.81
N LYS A 172 -6.60 -7.19 -3.79
CA LYS A 172 -5.59 -6.64 -2.89
C LYS A 172 -4.89 -5.43 -3.53
N TYR A 173 -4.55 -5.53 -4.80
CA TYR A 173 -3.78 -4.50 -5.51
C TYR A 173 -4.22 -4.35 -6.97
N LEU A 174 -3.79 -3.25 -7.56
CA LEU A 174 -3.82 -2.96 -8.99
C LEU A 174 -2.43 -2.49 -9.40
N SER A 175 -1.88 -3.08 -10.45
CA SER A 175 -0.62 -2.67 -11.06
C SER A 175 -0.83 -2.44 -12.56
N VAL A 176 -0.34 -1.31 -13.08
CA VAL A 176 -0.52 -0.92 -14.49
C VAL A 176 0.76 -0.29 -15.01
N ASP A 177 1.26 -0.84 -16.12
CA ASP A 177 2.42 -0.27 -16.83
C ASP A 177 2.03 0.93 -17.68
N ASN A 178 2.89 1.95 -17.74
CA ASN A 178 2.67 3.16 -18.53
C ASN A 178 2.84 2.93 -20.05
N ASP A 179 3.48 1.84 -20.46
CA ASP A 179 3.58 1.41 -21.85
C ASP A 179 2.38 0.55 -22.30
N GLY A 180 1.40 0.36 -21.40
CA GLY A 180 0.13 -0.30 -21.64
C GLY A 180 -0.88 0.59 -22.36
N LYS A 181 -2.12 0.11 -22.39
CA LYS A 181 -3.25 0.81 -23.06
C LYS A 181 -4.13 1.61 -22.10
N ALA A 182 -3.77 1.70 -20.83
CA ALA A 182 -4.57 2.42 -19.84
C ALA A 182 -4.24 3.91 -19.84
N ASN A 183 -5.29 4.74 -19.68
CA ASN A 183 -5.08 6.17 -19.41
C ASN A 183 -4.71 6.33 -17.92
N LEU A 184 -3.54 6.88 -17.64
CA LEU A 184 -2.98 7.07 -16.30
C LEU A 184 -2.94 8.54 -15.85
N ASP A 185 -3.45 9.48 -16.65
CA ASP A 185 -3.38 10.92 -16.36
C ASP A 185 -3.97 11.30 -14.99
N THR A 186 -5.01 10.58 -14.57
CA THR A 186 -5.74 10.83 -13.31
C THR A 186 -5.58 9.70 -12.29
N PHE A 187 -4.55 8.85 -12.46
CA PHE A 187 -4.40 7.62 -11.68
C PHE A 187 -4.29 7.87 -10.16
N PHE A 188 -3.67 8.98 -9.77
CA PHE A 188 -3.49 9.37 -8.38
C PHE A 188 -4.37 10.56 -7.93
N ASP A 189 -5.26 11.07 -8.78
CA ASP A 189 -6.23 12.09 -8.36
C ASP A 189 -7.26 11.54 -7.38
N LYS A 190 -7.55 10.25 -7.52
CA LYS A 190 -8.33 9.42 -6.59
C LYS A 190 -7.75 8.02 -6.59
N VAL A 191 -8.16 7.18 -5.64
CA VAL A 191 -7.83 5.74 -5.70
C VAL A 191 -8.49 5.14 -6.94
N THR A 192 -7.68 4.82 -7.94
CA THR A 192 -8.15 4.20 -9.19
C THR A 192 -8.45 2.73 -8.93
N THR A 193 -9.69 2.32 -9.18
CA THR A 193 -10.12 0.93 -9.04
C THR A 193 -10.00 0.18 -10.37
N PRO A 194 -10.05 -1.17 -10.39
CA PRO A 194 -10.03 -1.92 -11.64
C PRO A 194 -11.13 -1.52 -12.62
N ASP A 195 -12.28 -1.09 -12.10
CA ASP A 195 -13.45 -0.69 -12.93
C ASP A 195 -13.31 0.75 -13.46
N ASP A 196 -12.47 1.59 -12.86
CA ASP A 196 -12.16 2.95 -13.33
C ASP A 196 -11.21 2.96 -14.54
N LEU A 197 -10.44 1.89 -14.76
CA LEU A 197 -9.46 1.83 -15.84
C LEU A 197 -10.13 1.88 -17.21
N LYS A 198 -9.76 2.92 -17.99
CA LYS A 198 -10.16 3.11 -19.37
C LYS A 198 -8.95 2.97 -20.28
N ALA A 199 -9.18 2.46 -21.49
CA ALA A 199 -8.14 2.48 -22.50
C ALA A 199 -7.84 3.92 -22.92
N SER A 200 -6.56 4.18 -23.24
CA SER A 200 -6.17 5.41 -23.95
C SER A 200 -6.88 5.46 -25.31
N ALA A 201 -7.29 6.64 -25.71
CA ALA A 201 -7.94 6.85 -27.02
C ALA A 201 -6.95 6.70 -28.16
#